data_32980eac83c176a6ee1958fe95ca26b9
#
_entry.id   32980eac83c176a6ee1958fe95ca26b9
#
_cell.length_a   1.000
_cell.length_b   1.000
_cell.length_c   1.000
_cell.angle_alpha   90.00
_cell.angle_beta   90.00
_cell.angle_gamma   90.00
#
_symmetry.space_group_name_H-M   'P 1'
#
loop_
_entity.id
_entity.type
_entity.pdbx_description
1 polymer ?
#
loop_
_entity_poly.entity_id
_entity_poly.type
_entity_poly.pdbx_seq_one_letter_code
_entity_poly.pdbx_strand_id
1 'polypeptide(L)'
;VFLKSGKAIPADMVLLSIGVRPATALAQQAGLKLGEMGGIWVDEHLETSEKDIYAVGDAIEYPHPLTGKPWLNYLANPANRQGRIVADNMVFGNTVSYEGAIGTSIAKVFDMTVASTGLAAKRLKQWGMEYQSSVTHSASHAGYYPDAMPMSIKITFDKKTGRLYGGQIVGYDGVDKRIDELALVIKHEGTIYDLMKVEQAYAPPFSSAKDPVALAGYVAEDIITGKTNPVYWRELRDIEMENKFLLDVRTPDEFSLGSLPGAVNIPLDELRDRLAELPKDKMIYTFCAVGLRGYLAYRILTQHGFDKVRNLSGGLKTYRAATAPIIIREENGNEIDESPIQKETASQTSQPN
;
A
#
# COMPACT_ATOMS: atom_id res chain seq x y z
N VAL A 1 17.65 25.64 -13.11
CA VAL A 1 18.23 24.71 -12.13
C VAL A 1 19.41 23.99 -12.77
N PHE A 2 20.55 23.97 -12.09
CA PHE A 2 21.71 23.20 -12.55
C PHE A 2 21.81 21.89 -11.79
N LEU A 3 21.87 20.78 -12.52
CA LEU A 3 22.05 19.45 -11.95
C LEU A 3 23.54 19.12 -11.77
N LYS A 4 23.87 18.16 -10.90
CA LYS A 4 25.26 17.65 -10.76
C LYS A 4 25.86 17.11 -12.06
N SER A 5 25.01 16.64 -13.00
CA SER A 5 25.42 16.21 -14.34
C SER A 5 25.87 17.34 -15.27
N GLY A 6 25.77 18.60 -14.85
CA GLY A 6 26.00 19.77 -15.70
C GLY A 6 24.80 20.18 -16.56
N LYS A 7 23.72 19.41 -16.59
CA LYS A 7 22.50 19.76 -17.34
C LYS A 7 21.81 20.95 -16.66
N ALA A 8 21.44 21.95 -17.42
CA ALA A 8 20.59 23.06 -16.99
C ALA A 8 19.12 22.75 -17.36
N ILE A 9 18.21 22.96 -16.42
CA ILE A 9 16.76 22.88 -16.64
C ILE A 9 16.20 24.29 -16.42
N PRO A 10 15.63 24.94 -17.45
CA PRO A 10 14.90 26.19 -17.26
C PRO A 10 13.67 25.93 -16.39
N ALA A 11 13.37 26.81 -15.45
CA ALA A 11 12.24 26.69 -14.56
C ALA A 11 11.91 28.05 -13.94
N ASP A 12 10.64 28.42 -13.96
CA ASP A 12 10.14 29.64 -13.33
C ASP A 12 9.87 29.43 -11.83
N MET A 13 9.60 28.19 -11.43
CA MET A 13 9.39 27.79 -10.05
C MET A 13 10.10 26.46 -9.76
N VAL A 14 10.66 26.35 -8.56
CA VAL A 14 11.29 25.11 -8.06
C VAL A 14 10.67 24.71 -6.75
N LEU A 15 10.01 23.54 -6.70
CA LEU A 15 9.48 22.96 -5.47
C LEU A 15 10.48 21.96 -4.89
N LEU A 16 11.03 22.26 -3.70
CA LEU A 16 11.87 21.34 -2.94
C LEU A 16 11.00 20.43 -2.06
N SER A 17 10.73 19.21 -2.52
CA SER A 17 10.00 18.19 -1.78
C SER A 17 10.91 17.01 -1.43
N ILE A 18 11.96 17.30 -0.63
CA ILE A 18 13.06 16.37 -0.30
C ILE A 18 12.92 15.73 1.08
N GLY A 19 11.74 15.87 1.72
CA GLY A 19 11.44 15.37 3.05
C GLY A 19 11.91 16.28 4.17
N VAL A 20 11.82 15.79 5.40
CA VAL A 20 12.16 16.50 6.62
C VAL A 20 13.22 15.73 7.42
N ARG A 21 13.94 16.42 8.28
CA ARG A 21 14.89 15.87 9.24
C ARG A 21 14.62 16.45 10.62
N PRO A 22 14.85 15.71 11.71
CA PRO A 22 14.70 16.24 13.05
C PRO A 22 15.70 17.37 13.30
N ALA A 23 15.24 18.45 13.94
CA ALA A 23 16.09 19.57 14.31
C ALA A 23 16.78 19.28 15.66
N THR A 24 17.90 18.58 15.63
CA THR A 24 18.59 18.04 16.82
C THR A 24 19.86 18.79 17.21
N ALA A 25 20.18 19.92 16.56
CA ALA A 25 21.42 20.65 16.81
C ALA A 25 21.56 21.09 18.28
N LEU A 26 20.49 21.60 18.91
CA LEU A 26 20.49 22.02 20.30
C LEU A 26 20.70 20.81 21.25
N ALA A 27 20.01 19.73 21.01
CA ALA A 27 20.17 18.49 21.78
C ALA A 27 21.60 17.94 21.70
N GLN A 28 22.19 17.96 20.51
CA GLN A 28 23.58 17.56 20.30
C GLN A 28 24.59 18.48 21.03
N GLN A 29 24.36 19.78 20.99
CA GLN A 29 25.20 20.74 21.74
C GLN A 29 25.08 20.57 23.26
N ALA A 30 23.90 20.16 23.74
CA ALA A 30 23.67 19.84 25.15
C ALA A 30 24.22 18.48 25.57
N GLY A 31 24.84 17.71 24.66
CA GLY A 31 25.38 16.38 24.94
C GLY A 31 24.35 15.24 24.97
N LEU A 32 23.08 15.48 24.56
CA LEU A 32 22.07 14.46 24.56
C LEU A 32 22.36 13.37 23.48
N LYS A 33 22.09 12.11 23.81
CA LYS A 33 22.22 11.00 22.89
C LYS A 33 21.25 11.15 21.72
N LEU A 34 21.76 10.98 20.50
CA LEU A 34 20.94 10.81 19.30
C LEU A 34 20.81 9.34 18.94
N GLY A 35 19.70 8.99 18.33
CA GLY A 35 19.46 7.65 17.80
C GLY A 35 20.15 7.41 16.45
N GLU A 36 19.98 6.21 15.90
CA GLU A 36 20.63 5.77 14.66
C GLU A 36 20.10 6.53 13.41
N MET A 37 18.86 7.02 13.45
CA MET A 37 18.26 7.82 12.36
C MET A 37 18.47 9.32 12.55
N GLY A 38 19.16 9.73 13.62
CA GLY A 38 19.51 11.11 13.95
C GLY A 38 18.45 11.89 14.73
N GLY A 39 17.41 11.24 15.24
CA GLY A 39 16.47 11.84 16.19
C GLY A 39 17.02 11.84 17.61
N ILE A 40 16.42 12.61 18.51
CA ILE A 40 16.75 12.57 19.94
C ILE A 40 16.31 11.22 20.48
N TRP A 41 17.26 10.44 21.02
CA TRP A 41 16.94 9.18 21.67
C TRP A 41 16.13 9.43 22.94
N VAL A 42 15.05 8.68 23.13
CA VAL A 42 14.23 8.70 24.35
C VAL A 42 13.96 7.28 24.80
N ASP A 43 13.75 7.11 26.09
CA ASP A 43 13.26 5.89 26.68
C ASP A 43 11.74 5.72 26.52
N GLU A 44 11.17 4.73 27.16
CA GLU A 44 9.72 4.45 27.14
C GLU A 44 8.87 5.52 27.85
N HIS A 45 9.48 6.35 28.68
CA HIS A 45 8.84 7.48 29.37
C HIS A 45 9.02 8.82 28.67
N LEU A 46 9.68 8.80 27.48
CA LEU A 46 10.06 9.97 26.70
C LEU A 46 11.13 10.84 27.40
N GLU A 47 11.88 10.28 28.36
CA GLU A 47 13.04 10.89 28.97
C GLU A 47 14.25 10.68 28.05
N THR A 48 15.11 11.68 27.95
CA THR A 48 16.33 11.62 27.13
C THR A 48 17.45 10.84 27.84
N SER A 49 18.66 10.88 27.30
CA SER A 49 19.83 10.30 27.98
C SER A 49 20.26 11.06 29.24
N GLU A 50 19.75 12.25 29.46
CA GLU A 50 19.99 13.07 30.63
C GLU A 50 18.71 13.14 31.47
N LYS A 51 18.89 12.89 32.79
CA LYS A 51 17.82 12.85 33.77
C LYS A 51 17.05 14.17 33.82
N ASP A 52 15.74 14.09 33.97
CA ASP A 52 14.81 15.23 34.07
C ASP A 52 14.72 16.08 32.78
N ILE A 53 15.27 15.56 31.65
CA ILE A 53 15.14 16.17 30.33
C ILE A 53 14.32 15.26 29.44
N TYR A 54 13.19 15.76 28.94
CA TYR A 54 12.26 15.04 28.08
C TYR A 54 12.26 15.60 26.65
N ALA A 55 11.94 14.75 25.67
CA ALA A 55 11.77 15.16 24.28
C ALA A 55 10.53 14.50 23.67
N VAL A 56 9.85 15.24 22.79
CA VAL A 56 8.60 14.80 22.13
C VAL A 56 8.53 15.30 20.68
N GLY A 57 7.60 14.75 19.92
CA GLY A 57 7.25 15.19 18.58
C GLY A 57 8.22 14.71 17.50
N ASP A 58 8.34 15.50 16.47
CA ASP A 58 9.09 15.16 15.24
C ASP A 58 10.60 15.03 15.47
N ALA A 59 11.10 15.50 16.60
CA ALA A 59 12.53 15.49 16.92
C ALA A 59 13.02 14.18 17.51
N ILE A 60 12.12 13.32 18.02
CA ILE A 60 12.49 12.12 18.76
C ILE A 60 12.63 10.88 17.88
N GLU A 61 13.47 9.96 18.33
CA GLU A 61 13.62 8.62 17.77
C GLU A 61 13.30 7.58 18.83
N TYR A 62 12.41 6.63 18.47
CA TYR A 62 11.97 5.55 19.35
C TYR A 62 11.79 4.24 18.57
N PRO A 63 11.69 3.08 19.24
CA PRO A 63 11.45 1.81 18.55
C PRO A 63 10.08 1.75 17.88
N HIS A 64 10.05 1.30 16.63
CA HIS A 64 8.77 1.06 15.92
C HIS A 64 7.99 -0.09 16.59
N PRO A 65 6.70 0.09 16.92
CA PRO A 65 5.94 -0.89 17.72
C PRO A 65 5.89 -2.31 17.14
N LEU A 66 5.85 -2.44 15.80
CA LEU A 66 5.75 -3.74 15.15
C LEU A 66 7.10 -4.47 14.98
N THR A 67 8.22 -3.77 15.07
CA THR A 67 9.52 -4.34 14.66
C THR A 67 10.65 -4.08 15.64
N GLY A 68 10.48 -3.19 16.61
CA GLY A 68 11.52 -2.74 17.51
C GLY A 68 12.66 -1.94 16.83
N LYS A 69 12.60 -1.73 15.52
CA LYS A 69 13.64 -0.99 14.79
C LYS A 69 13.55 0.52 15.04
N PRO A 70 14.67 1.26 14.97
CA PRO A 70 14.66 2.72 15.09
C PRO A 70 13.65 3.37 14.14
N TRP A 71 12.89 4.34 14.65
CA TRP A 71 11.81 4.97 13.93
C TRP A 71 11.69 6.46 14.19
N LEU A 72 11.47 7.22 13.13
CA LEU A 72 11.10 8.64 13.15
C LEU A 72 9.67 8.78 12.62
N ASN A 73 8.83 9.55 13.29
CA ASN A 73 7.44 9.72 12.90
C ASN A 73 7.02 11.20 13.00
N TYR A 74 6.85 11.83 11.86
CA TYR A 74 6.55 13.25 11.73
C TYR A 74 5.04 13.51 11.64
N LEU A 75 4.29 13.17 12.71
CA LEU A 75 2.84 13.25 12.74
C LEU A 75 2.33 13.92 14.03
N ALA A 76 1.39 14.84 13.86
CA ALA A 76 0.87 15.66 14.96
C ALA A 76 0.10 14.85 16.02
N ASN A 77 -0.63 13.80 15.66
CA ASN A 77 -1.39 13.00 16.63
C ASN A 77 -0.46 12.28 17.64
N PRO A 78 0.58 11.53 17.22
CA PRO A 78 1.57 10.99 18.14
C PRO A 78 2.25 12.06 19.00
N ALA A 79 2.65 13.19 18.41
CA ALA A 79 3.29 14.29 19.13
C ALA A 79 2.39 14.85 20.25
N ASN A 80 1.09 15.00 19.98
CA ASN A 80 0.13 15.46 20.98
C ASN A 80 -0.03 14.49 22.16
N ARG A 81 -0.12 13.17 21.87
CA ARG A 81 -0.14 12.12 22.93
C ARG A 81 1.15 12.13 23.75
N GLN A 82 2.31 12.26 23.10
CA GLN A 82 3.61 12.33 23.78
C GLN A 82 3.67 13.52 24.72
N GLY A 83 3.21 14.71 24.30
CA GLY A 83 3.15 15.88 25.15
C GLY A 83 2.32 15.66 26.43
N ARG A 84 1.20 14.97 26.34
CA ARG A 84 0.38 14.61 27.51
C ARG A 84 1.11 13.63 28.45
N ILE A 85 1.73 12.59 27.88
CA ILE A 85 2.49 11.58 28.66
C ILE A 85 3.64 12.26 29.40
N VAL A 86 4.39 13.13 28.74
CA VAL A 86 5.51 13.85 29.36
C VAL A 86 5.04 14.77 30.46
N ALA A 87 3.93 15.50 30.26
CA ALA A 87 3.38 16.34 31.32
C ALA A 87 3.06 15.55 32.61
N ASP A 88 2.46 14.37 32.46
CA ASP A 88 2.19 13.48 33.61
C ASP A 88 3.50 12.94 34.22
N ASN A 89 4.46 12.52 33.40
CA ASN A 89 5.75 11.99 33.87
C ASN A 89 6.60 13.04 34.59
N MET A 90 6.61 14.27 34.11
CA MET A 90 7.33 15.37 34.76
C MET A 90 6.76 15.72 36.16
N VAL A 91 5.46 15.56 36.37
CA VAL A 91 4.79 15.94 37.62
C VAL A 91 4.72 14.79 38.62
N PHE A 92 4.43 13.59 38.12
CA PHE A 92 4.15 12.41 38.96
C PHE A 92 5.26 11.36 38.96
N GLY A 93 6.39 11.65 38.29
CA GLY A 93 7.44 10.69 38.01
C GLY A 93 7.10 9.82 36.78
N ASN A 94 8.06 9.05 36.29
CA ASN A 94 7.94 8.24 35.07
C ASN A 94 6.98 7.05 35.28
N THR A 95 5.68 7.34 35.28
CA THR A 95 4.58 6.37 35.54
C THR A 95 3.83 5.97 34.30
N VAL A 96 3.95 6.71 33.20
CA VAL A 96 3.23 6.44 31.94
C VAL A 96 4.24 6.14 30.83
N SER A 97 4.09 4.98 30.18
CA SER A 97 4.94 4.59 29.06
C SER A 97 4.31 4.98 27.71
N TYR A 98 5.17 5.34 26.77
CA TYR A 98 4.81 5.57 25.37
C TYR A 98 5.12 4.33 24.54
N GLU A 99 4.10 3.70 24.00
CA GLU A 99 4.17 2.46 23.22
C GLU A 99 4.61 2.65 21.74
N GLY A 100 4.97 3.87 21.34
CA GLY A 100 5.29 4.21 19.97
C GLY A 100 4.07 4.49 19.10
N ALA A 101 4.31 4.75 17.82
CA ALA A 101 3.30 4.99 16.81
C ALA A 101 3.62 4.23 15.51
N ILE A 102 2.57 3.69 14.90
CA ILE A 102 2.67 2.90 13.65
C ILE A 102 2.69 3.75 12.38
N GLY A 103 2.48 5.07 12.48
CA GLY A 103 2.54 5.98 11.36
C GLY A 103 1.27 6.04 10.52
N THR A 104 0.12 6.30 11.15
CA THR A 104 -1.15 6.51 10.43
C THR A 104 -1.25 7.94 9.93
N SER A 105 -1.40 8.09 8.62
CA SER A 105 -1.44 9.38 7.92
C SER A 105 -2.52 9.44 6.87
N ILE A 106 -3.04 10.64 6.62
CA ILE A 106 -4.06 10.92 5.60
C ILE A 106 -3.79 12.27 4.96
N ALA A 107 -4.04 12.37 3.66
CA ALA A 107 -3.92 13.60 2.90
C ALA A 107 -5.05 13.70 1.88
N LYS A 108 -5.52 14.93 1.65
CA LYS A 108 -6.43 15.25 0.56
C LYS A 108 -5.63 15.85 -0.59
N VAL A 109 -5.80 15.27 -1.79
CA VAL A 109 -5.16 15.72 -3.03
C VAL A 109 -6.26 16.02 -4.03
N PHE A 110 -6.61 17.29 -4.17
CA PHE A 110 -7.85 17.76 -4.83
C PHE A 110 -9.07 17.06 -4.20
N ASP A 111 -9.85 16.31 -4.98
CA ASP A 111 -11.02 15.57 -4.48
C ASP A 111 -10.67 14.17 -3.97
N MET A 112 -9.45 13.71 -4.22
CA MET A 112 -8.99 12.39 -3.82
C MET A 112 -8.40 12.41 -2.40
N THR A 113 -8.70 11.38 -1.63
CA THR A 113 -8.12 11.12 -0.32
C THR A 113 -7.17 9.95 -0.39
N VAL A 114 -5.98 10.13 0.15
CA VAL A 114 -4.93 9.08 0.24
C VAL A 114 -4.57 8.89 1.70
N ALA A 115 -4.60 7.65 2.16
CA ALA A 115 -4.25 7.32 3.54
C ALA A 115 -3.35 6.10 3.63
N SER A 116 -2.53 6.05 4.68
CA SER A 116 -1.65 4.90 4.96
C SER A 116 -1.47 4.69 6.45
N THR A 117 -1.25 3.44 6.84
CA THR A 117 -0.95 3.04 8.23
C THR A 117 -0.02 1.85 8.25
N GLY A 118 0.82 1.75 9.28
CA GLY A 118 1.77 0.65 9.45
C GLY A 118 2.87 0.59 8.38
N LEU A 119 3.28 -0.61 8.01
CA LEU A 119 4.43 -0.86 7.16
C LEU A 119 4.03 -1.10 5.70
N ALA A 120 4.41 -0.20 4.82
CA ALA A 120 4.27 -0.40 3.38
C ALA A 120 5.22 -1.50 2.86
N ALA A 121 4.84 -2.18 1.77
CA ALA A 121 5.63 -3.24 1.13
C ALA A 121 7.10 -2.85 0.86
N LYS A 122 7.37 -1.58 0.49
CA LYS A 122 8.73 -1.07 0.30
C LYS A 122 9.56 -1.18 1.58
N ARG A 123 9.00 -0.81 2.72
CA ARG A 123 9.68 -0.87 4.02
C ARG A 123 9.90 -2.30 4.48
N LEU A 124 8.90 -3.18 4.33
CA LEU A 124 9.02 -4.60 4.64
C LEU A 124 10.15 -5.25 3.84
N LYS A 125 10.22 -4.97 2.54
CA LYS A 125 11.30 -5.43 1.66
C LYS A 125 12.67 -4.92 2.12
N GLN A 126 12.81 -3.64 2.44
CA GLN A 126 14.05 -3.05 2.95
C GLN A 126 14.53 -3.70 4.26
N TRP A 127 13.62 -4.12 5.10
CA TRP A 127 13.92 -4.78 6.37
C TRP A 127 14.03 -6.30 6.29
N GLY A 128 13.93 -6.88 5.08
CA GLY A 128 14.02 -8.32 4.87
C GLY A 128 12.85 -9.12 5.48
N MET A 129 11.72 -8.47 5.74
CA MET A 129 10.53 -9.13 6.30
C MET A 129 9.74 -9.83 5.20
N GLU A 130 9.40 -11.10 5.42
CA GLU A 130 8.49 -11.82 4.53
C GLU A 130 7.08 -11.24 4.66
N TYR A 131 6.42 -11.03 3.53
CA TYR A 131 5.05 -10.54 3.51
C TYR A 131 4.30 -11.00 2.27
N GLN A 132 2.99 -10.95 2.35
CA GLN A 132 2.09 -10.95 1.21
C GLN A 132 1.33 -9.62 1.14
N SER A 133 0.72 -9.35 0.00
CA SER A 133 -0.16 -8.20 -0.15
C SER A 133 -1.38 -8.56 -1.00
N SER A 134 -2.46 -7.83 -0.79
CA SER A 134 -3.63 -7.88 -1.66
C SER A 134 -4.05 -6.47 -2.05
N VAL A 135 -4.65 -6.34 -3.21
CA VAL A 135 -5.26 -5.09 -3.68
C VAL A 135 -6.70 -5.38 -4.03
N THR A 136 -7.61 -4.63 -3.43
CA THR A 136 -9.04 -4.70 -3.67
C THR A 136 -9.59 -3.36 -4.16
N HIS A 137 -10.62 -3.42 -4.97
CA HIS A 137 -11.34 -2.26 -5.45
C HIS A 137 -12.82 -2.43 -5.09
N SER A 138 -13.39 -1.42 -4.46
CA SER A 138 -14.78 -1.38 -4.00
C SER A 138 -15.37 0.00 -4.24
N ALA A 139 -16.61 0.19 -3.83
CA ALA A 139 -17.23 1.50 -3.69
C ALA A 139 -17.18 1.96 -2.22
N SER A 140 -17.29 3.26 -1.98
CA SER A 140 -17.36 3.87 -0.66
C SER A 140 -18.56 3.35 0.16
N HIS A 141 -19.68 3.09 -0.53
CA HIS A 141 -20.92 2.55 0.02
C HIS A 141 -21.65 1.68 -1.02
N ALA A 142 -22.88 1.29 -0.75
CA ALA A 142 -23.67 0.42 -1.63
C ALA A 142 -23.83 1.02 -3.02
N GLY A 143 -23.35 0.31 -4.06
CA GLY A 143 -23.29 0.83 -5.44
C GLY A 143 -24.63 1.12 -6.10
N TYR A 144 -25.75 0.64 -5.52
CA TYR A 144 -27.11 0.98 -5.96
C TYR A 144 -27.65 2.27 -5.31
N TYR A 145 -26.95 2.81 -4.29
CA TYR A 145 -27.28 4.08 -3.69
C TYR A 145 -26.50 5.20 -4.39
N PRO A 146 -27.11 6.39 -4.58
CA PRO A 146 -26.47 7.50 -5.29
C PRO A 146 -25.11 7.90 -4.72
N ASP A 147 -24.24 8.41 -5.57
CA ASP A 147 -22.93 9.01 -5.23
C ASP A 147 -21.89 8.01 -4.68
N ALA A 148 -22.05 6.73 -4.94
CA ALA A 148 -21.06 5.74 -4.57
C ALA A 148 -19.74 5.95 -5.34
N MET A 149 -18.67 6.28 -4.62
CA MET A 149 -17.36 6.64 -5.17
C MET A 149 -16.35 5.47 -5.09
N PRO A 150 -15.45 5.34 -6.06
CA PRO A 150 -14.49 4.25 -6.08
C PRO A 150 -13.46 4.37 -4.95
N MET A 151 -13.09 3.22 -4.38
CA MET A 151 -12.06 3.06 -3.36
C MET A 151 -11.14 1.89 -3.71
N SER A 152 -9.85 2.08 -3.50
CA SER A 152 -8.82 1.04 -3.64
C SER A 152 -8.12 0.84 -2.30
N ILE A 153 -8.06 -0.40 -1.84
CA ILE A 153 -7.38 -0.79 -0.60
C ILE A 153 -6.26 -1.75 -0.94
N LYS A 154 -5.07 -1.47 -0.43
CA LYS A 154 -3.95 -2.40 -0.41
C LYS A 154 -3.57 -2.69 1.02
N ILE A 155 -3.47 -3.97 1.38
CA ILE A 155 -2.94 -4.40 2.67
C ILE A 155 -1.66 -5.22 2.50
N THR A 156 -0.81 -5.19 3.53
CA THR A 156 0.37 -6.04 3.66
C THR A 156 0.26 -6.85 4.94
N PHE A 157 0.59 -8.13 4.88
CA PHE A 157 0.40 -9.06 6.00
C PHE A 157 1.42 -10.20 5.96
N ASP A 158 1.60 -10.85 7.11
CA ASP A 158 2.41 -12.07 7.20
C ASP A 158 1.73 -13.21 6.45
N LYS A 159 2.48 -13.90 5.60
CA LYS A 159 1.91 -14.96 4.76
C LYS A 159 1.56 -16.25 5.52
N LYS A 160 2.07 -16.43 6.75
CA LYS A 160 1.84 -17.64 7.55
C LYS A 160 0.76 -17.41 8.60
N THR A 161 0.88 -16.31 9.34
CA THR A 161 0.02 -16.00 10.47
C THR A 161 -1.17 -15.11 10.10
N GLY A 162 -1.07 -14.39 8.99
CA GLY A 162 -2.04 -13.36 8.61
C GLY A 162 -1.90 -12.05 9.40
N ARG A 163 -0.88 -11.90 10.28
CA ARG A 163 -0.67 -10.66 11.04
C ARG A 163 -0.63 -9.45 10.10
N LEU A 164 -1.46 -8.47 10.37
CA LEU A 164 -1.55 -7.27 9.53
C LEU A 164 -0.35 -6.36 9.80
N TYR A 165 0.40 -6.02 8.74
CA TYR A 165 1.56 -5.14 8.83
C TYR A 165 1.26 -3.71 8.43
N GLY A 166 0.39 -3.50 7.44
CA GLY A 166 0.09 -2.16 6.95
C GLY A 166 -1.07 -2.13 5.97
N GLY A 167 -1.55 -0.92 5.73
CA GLY A 167 -2.61 -0.65 4.78
C GLY A 167 -2.46 0.70 4.11
N GLN A 168 -2.95 0.79 2.88
CA GLN A 168 -3.01 1.99 2.06
C GLN A 168 -4.39 2.05 1.41
N ILE A 169 -5.01 3.22 1.47
CA ILE A 169 -6.34 3.45 0.88
C ILE A 169 -6.27 4.68 0.01
N VAL A 170 -6.84 4.58 -1.19
CA VAL A 170 -7.05 5.71 -2.11
C VAL A 170 -8.50 5.71 -2.53
N GLY A 171 -9.17 6.83 -2.38
CA GLY A 171 -10.59 6.97 -2.70
C GLY A 171 -11.05 8.42 -2.59
N TYR A 172 -12.34 8.63 -2.65
CA TYR A 172 -12.94 9.97 -2.58
C TYR A 172 -13.78 10.16 -1.31
N ASP A 173 -14.38 9.09 -0.81
CA ASP A 173 -15.26 9.10 0.36
C ASP A 173 -15.00 7.87 1.24
N GLY A 174 -15.14 8.01 2.58
CA GLY A 174 -15.03 6.94 3.57
C GLY A 174 -13.64 6.32 3.71
N VAL A 175 -12.58 7.01 3.25
CA VAL A 175 -11.18 6.58 3.40
C VAL A 175 -10.71 6.70 4.84
N ASP A 176 -11.07 7.80 5.51
CA ASP A 176 -10.73 8.14 6.89
C ASP A 176 -11.20 7.05 7.87
N LYS A 177 -12.49 6.72 7.82
CA LYS A 177 -13.08 5.65 8.64
C LYS A 177 -12.30 4.33 8.51
N ARG A 178 -11.98 3.93 7.28
CA ARG A 178 -11.38 2.61 7.01
C ARG A 178 -9.89 2.54 7.30
N ILE A 179 -9.16 3.64 7.14
CA ILE A 179 -7.76 3.65 7.54
C ILE A 179 -7.61 3.56 9.06
N ASP A 180 -8.54 4.14 9.83
CA ASP A 180 -8.56 4.05 11.29
C ASP A 180 -8.90 2.63 11.76
N GLU A 181 -9.82 1.92 11.07
CA GLU A 181 -10.08 0.50 11.32
C GLU A 181 -8.81 -0.36 11.11
N LEU A 182 -8.10 -0.16 9.99
CA LEU A 182 -6.83 -0.85 9.74
C LEU A 182 -5.78 -0.51 10.80
N ALA A 183 -5.66 0.76 11.17
CA ALA A 183 -4.71 1.21 12.19
C ALA A 183 -4.98 0.57 13.55
N LEU A 184 -6.26 0.46 13.94
CA LEU A 184 -6.68 -0.16 15.19
C LEU A 184 -6.29 -1.65 15.20
N VAL A 185 -6.59 -2.39 14.14
CA VAL A 185 -6.24 -3.80 14.01
C VAL A 185 -4.72 -3.99 14.07
N ILE A 186 -3.95 -3.18 13.33
CA ILE A 186 -2.47 -3.25 13.37
C ILE A 186 -1.94 -2.97 14.78
N LYS A 187 -2.46 -1.93 15.44
CA LYS A 187 -2.01 -1.53 16.78
C LYS A 187 -2.22 -2.63 17.83
N HIS A 188 -3.31 -3.39 17.70
CA HIS A 188 -3.63 -4.51 18.58
C HIS A 188 -3.03 -5.85 18.11
N GLU A 189 -2.02 -5.80 17.24
CA GLU A 189 -1.33 -6.97 16.70
C GLU A 189 -2.26 -7.95 15.98
N GLY A 190 -3.41 -7.44 15.50
CA GLY A 190 -4.43 -8.23 14.83
C GLY A 190 -4.00 -8.73 13.44
N THR A 191 -4.87 -9.54 12.89
CA THR A 191 -4.65 -10.31 11.67
C THR A 191 -5.65 -9.93 10.59
N ILE A 192 -5.46 -10.46 9.39
CA ILE A 192 -6.46 -10.36 8.30
C ILE A 192 -7.80 -10.97 8.68
N TYR A 193 -7.82 -11.94 9.61
CA TYR A 193 -9.05 -12.57 10.11
C TYR A 193 -9.86 -11.62 11.01
N ASP A 194 -9.17 -10.68 11.68
CA ASP A 194 -9.84 -9.67 12.48
C ASP A 194 -10.52 -8.62 11.60
N LEU A 195 -9.94 -8.29 10.42
CA LEU A 195 -10.60 -7.44 9.44
C LEU A 195 -11.96 -8.01 8.96
N MET A 196 -12.05 -9.34 8.89
CA MET A 196 -13.28 -10.04 8.48
C MET A 196 -14.37 -10.02 9.56
N LYS A 197 -14.00 -9.70 10.80
CA LYS A 197 -14.88 -9.73 11.98
C LYS A 197 -15.26 -8.33 12.48
N VAL A 198 -14.67 -7.28 11.89
CA VAL A 198 -15.07 -5.91 12.24
C VAL A 198 -16.56 -5.74 11.95
N GLU A 199 -17.31 -5.36 12.96
CA GLU A 199 -18.73 -5.05 12.82
C GLU A 199 -18.90 -3.57 12.46
N GLN A 200 -18.87 -3.29 11.16
CA GLN A 200 -19.06 -1.93 10.65
C GLN A 200 -20.53 -1.53 10.72
N ALA A 201 -20.78 -0.26 11.07
CA ALA A 201 -22.09 0.32 10.93
C ALA A 201 -22.52 0.35 9.45
N TYR A 202 -23.65 -0.28 9.15
CA TYR A 202 -24.17 -0.39 7.79
C TYR A 202 -25.56 0.22 7.63
N ALA A 203 -25.62 1.10 6.66
CA ALA A 203 -26.82 1.42 5.89
C ALA A 203 -26.35 1.85 4.49
N PRO A 204 -27.18 1.77 3.42
CA PRO A 204 -26.77 2.01 2.05
C PRO A 204 -25.95 3.28 1.80
N PRO A 205 -26.25 4.44 2.46
CA PRO A 205 -25.47 5.67 2.27
C PRO A 205 -24.07 5.67 2.91
N PHE A 206 -23.77 4.74 3.84
CA PHE A 206 -22.55 4.78 4.67
C PHE A 206 -21.56 3.68 4.35
N SER A 207 -22.02 2.52 3.88
CA SER A 207 -21.17 1.37 3.58
C SER A 207 -21.86 0.40 2.61
N SER A 208 -21.20 -0.71 2.36
CA SER A 208 -21.80 -1.92 1.75
C SER A 208 -21.97 -2.97 2.83
N ALA A 209 -22.94 -3.88 2.66
CA ALA A 209 -23.09 -5.02 3.57
C ALA A 209 -21.81 -5.88 3.68
N LYS A 210 -20.99 -5.88 2.64
CA LYS A 210 -19.62 -6.38 2.64
C LYS A 210 -18.67 -5.17 2.54
N ASP A 211 -18.29 -4.63 3.70
CA ASP A 211 -17.43 -3.45 3.75
C ASP A 211 -16.09 -3.69 3.03
N PRO A 212 -15.51 -2.66 2.39
CA PRO A 212 -14.20 -2.73 1.76
C PRO A 212 -13.08 -3.31 2.63
N VAL A 213 -13.08 -3.06 3.94
CA VAL A 213 -12.08 -3.61 4.88
C VAL A 213 -12.28 -5.12 5.05
N ALA A 214 -13.53 -5.57 5.25
CA ALA A 214 -13.84 -7.00 5.30
C ALA A 214 -13.48 -7.71 4.00
N LEU A 215 -13.77 -7.07 2.84
CA LEU A 215 -13.39 -7.61 1.53
C LEU A 215 -11.87 -7.78 1.39
N ALA A 216 -11.08 -6.82 1.87
CA ALA A 216 -9.62 -6.92 1.88
C ALA A 216 -9.14 -8.13 2.71
N GLY A 217 -9.79 -8.37 3.86
CA GLY A 217 -9.57 -9.57 4.70
C GLY A 217 -9.89 -10.88 3.97
N TYR A 218 -11.05 -10.97 3.31
CA TYR A 218 -11.46 -12.18 2.57
C TYR A 218 -10.47 -12.51 1.43
N VAL A 219 -10.03 -11.51 0.67
CA VAL A 219 -9.04 -11.73 -0.40
C VAL A 219 -7.69 -12.16 0.16
N ALA A 220 -7.28 -11.61 1.30
CA ALA A 220 -6.06 -12.02 1.98
C ALA A 220 -6.15 -13.47 2.52
N GLU A 221 -7.30 -13.87 3.08
CA GLU A 221 -7.55 -15.25 3.48
C GLU A 221 -7.46 -16.22 2.30
N ASP A 222 -8.07 -15.90 1.17
CA ASP A 222 -7.99 -16.72 -0.04
C ASP A 222 -6.54 -16.93 -0.51
N ILE A 223 -5.68 -15.92 -0.33
CA ILE A 223 -4.23 -16.02 -0.63
C ILE A 223 -3.53 -16.96 0.37
N ILE A 224 -3.75 -16.78 1.67
CA ILE A 224 -3.10 -17.60 2.71
C ILE A 224 -3.52 -19.06 2.63
N THR A 225 -4.80 -19.31 2.39
CA THR A 225 -5.37 -20.66 2.33
C THR A 225 -5.15 -21.35 0.97
N GLY A 226 -4.49 -20.69 0.01
CA GLY A 226 -4.22 -21.23 -1.30
C GLY A 226 -5.45 -21.33 -2.23
N LYS A 227 -6.56 -20.71 -1.84
CA LYS A 227 -7.76 -20.62 -2.70
C LYS A 227 -7.52 -19.74 -3.93
N THR A 228 -6.47 -18.90 -3.89
CA THR A 228 -5.95 -18.18 -5.05
C THR A 228 -4.42 -18.08 -5.00
N ASN A 229 -3.80 -18.00 -6.19
CA ASN A 229 -2.38 -17.74 -6.35
C ASN A 229 -2.23 -16.40 -7.09
N PRO A 230 -1.92 -15.29 -6.39
CA PRO A 230 -1.87 -13.99 -7.03
C PRO A 230 -0.58 -13.80 -7.84
N VAL A 231 -0.68 -13.06 -8.94
CA VAL A 231 0.44 -12.40 -9.62
C VAL A 231 0.29 -10.89 -9.45
N TYR A 232 1.40 -10.20 -9.24
CA TYR A 232 1.38 -8.75 -9.12
C TYR A 232 1.77 -8.09 -10.43
N TRP A 233 1.32 -6.85 -10.64
CA TRP A 233 1.51 -6.13 -11.88
C TRP A 233 2.98 -6.02 -12.33
N ARG A 234 3.93 -5.81 -11.39
CA ARG A 234 5.36 -5.77 -11.69
C ARG A 234 5.86 -7.11 -12.21
N GLU A 235 5.55 -8.17 -11.50
CA GLU A 235 5.92 -9.53 -11.89
C GLU A 235 5.32 -9.87 -13.26
N LEU A 236 4.03 -9.60 -13.47
CA LEU A 236 3.36 -9.89 -14.75
C LEU A 236 3.95 -9.09 -15.91
N ARG A 237 4.33 -7.83 -15.68
CA ARG A 237 5.00 -6.98 -16.66
C ARG A 237 6.32 -7.60 -17.13
N ASP A 238 7.12 -8.08 -16.19
CA ASP A 238 8.50 -8.51 -16.43
C ASP A 238 8.60 -9.93 -16.99
N ILE A 239 7.50 -10.69 -17.05
CA ILE A 239 7.46 -12.01 -17.69
C ILE A 239 7.39 -11.85 -19.21
N GLU A 240 8.25 -12.58 -19.92
CA GLU A 240 8.26 -12.60 -21.40
C GLU A 240 6.95 -13.16 -21.97
N MET A 241 6.49 -12.62 -23.11
CA MET A 241 5.18 -12.96 -23.70
C MET A 241 5.06 -14.45 -24.09
N GLU A 242 6.15 -15.06 -24.50
CA GLU A 242 6.19 -16.48 -24.87
C GLU A 242 5.96 -17.42 -23.70
N ASN A 243 6.26 -16.97 -22.47
CA ASN A 243 6.14 -17.75 -21.23
C ASN A 243 4.81 -17.54 -20.50
N LYS A 244 3.92 -16.72 -21.05
CA LYS A 244 2.62 -16.43 -20.41
C LYS A 244 1.47 -16.56 -21.38
N PHE A 245 0.30 -16.97 -20.85
CA PHE A 245 -0.98 -16.91 -21.51
C PHE A 245 -1.88 -15.95 -20.73
N LEU A 246 -2.23 -14.82 -21.31
CA LEU A 246 -3.06 -13.81 -20.68
C LEU A 246 -4.52 -14.07 -21.01
N LEU A 247 -5.32 -14.40 -19.98
CA LEU A 247 -6.76 -14.71 -20.11
C LEU A 247 -7.59 -13.57 -19.53
N ASP A 248 -8.18 -12.77 -20.40
CA ASP A 248 -9.14 -11.73 -20.04
C ASP A 248 -10.56 -12.32 -19.97
N VAL A 249 -11.13 -12.37 -18.78
CA VAL A 249 -12.46 -12.93 -18.55
C VAL A 249 -13.57 -11.89 -18.43
N ARG A 250 -13.34 -10.71 -18.97
CA ARG A 250 -14.35 -9.66 -19.11
C ARG A 250 -15.28 -9.95 -20.30
N THR A 251 -16.35 -9.18 -20.39
CA THR A 251 -17.22 -9.25 -21.56
C THR A 251 -16.48 -8.81 -22.85
N PRO A 252 -16.97 -9.22 -24.05
CA PRO A 252 -16.39 -8.76 -25.31
C PRO A 252 -16.39 -7.23 -25.45
N ASP A 253 -17.43 -6.56 -24.98
CA ASP A 253 -17.52 -5.11 -25.01
C ASP A 253 -16.42 -4.46 -24.14
N GLU A 254 -16.22 -4.95 -22.90
CA GLU A 254 -15.12 -4.48 -22.04
C GLU A 254 -13.75 -4.76 -22.67
N PHE A 255 -13.59 -5.88 -23.36
CA PHE A 255 -12.34 -6.23 -24.03
C PHE A 255 -12.05 -5.30 -25.21
N SER A 256 -13.09 -4.96 -26.01
CA SER A 256 -12.98 -4.04 -27.16
C SER A 256 -12.52 -2.64 -26.76
N LEU A 257 -12.78 -2.20 -25.51
CA LEU A 257 -12.28 -0.95 -24.94
C LEU A 257 -10.79 -1.02 -24.53
N GLY A 258 -10.12 -2.10 -24.88
CA GLY A 258 -8.70 -2.35 -24.64
C GLY A 258 -8.44 -3.38 -23.54
N SER A 259 -7.31 -4.08 -23.69
CA SER A 259 -6.86 -5.13 -22.77
C SER A 259 -5.34 -5.10 -22.66
N LEU A 260 -4.75 -6.11 -22.02
CA LEU A 260 -3.30 -6.31 -22.03
C LEU A 260 -2.87 -6.81 -23.41
N PRO A 261 -1.74 -6.34 -23.97
CA PRO A 261 -1.24 -6.82 -25.25
C PRO A 261 -1.11 -8.35 -25.27
N GLY A 262 -1.63 -8.98 -26.34
CA GLY A 262 -1.60 -10.44 -26.50
C GLY A 262 -2.58 -11.24 -25.62
N ALA A 263 -3.50 -10.57 -24.93
CA ALA A 263 -4.53 -11.25 -24.15
C ALA A 263 -5.59 -11.90 -25.07
N VAL A 264 -6.03 -13.09 -24.67
CA VAL A 264 -7.17 -13.81 -25.27
C VAL A 264 -8.40 -13.53 -24.41
N ASN A 265 -9.52 -13.22 -25.06
CA ASN A 265 -10.78 -13.00 -24.36
C ASN A 265 -11.64 -14.27 -24.37
N ILE A 266 -11.94 -14.76 -23.19
CA ILE A 266 -12.99 -15.77 -22.97
C ILE A 266 -13.80 -15.27 -21.78
N PRO A 267 -15.03 -14.79 -22.01
CA PRO A 267 -15.90 -14.32 -20.93
C PRO A 267 -16.08 -15.36 -19.84
N LEU A 268 -16.16 -14.93 -18.59
CA LEU A 268 -16.26 -15.84 -17.44
C LEU A 268 -17.41 -16.84 -17.59
N ASP A 269 -18.54 -16.38 -18.12
CA ASP A 269 -19.75 -17.20 -18.27
C ASP A 269 -19.60 -18.30 -19.35
N GLU A 270 -18.73 -18.08 -20.34
CA GLU A 270 -18.40 -19.05 -21.40
C GLU A 270 -17.23 -19.96 -21.03
N LEU A 271 -16.47 -19.63 -19.98
CA LEU A 271 -15.17 -20.26 -19.71
C LEU A 271 -15.27 -21.79 -19.53
N ARG A 272 -16.34 -22.30 -18.90
CA ARG A 272 -16.50 -23.75 -18.67
C ARG A 272 -16.69 -24.56 -19.96
N ASP A 273 -17.31 -23.94 -20.93
CA ASP A 273 -17.60 -24.62 -22.24
C ASP A 273 -16.39 -24.48 -23.18
N ARG A 274 -15.44 -23.59 -22.88
CA ARG A 274 -14.29 -23.27 -23.72
C ARG A 274 -12.93 -23.67 -23.13
N LEU A 275 -12.92 -24.54 -22.13
CA LEU A 275 -11.68 -25.01 -21.47
C LEU A 275 -10.72 -25.70 -22.45
N ALA A 276 -11.22 -26.33 -23.48
CA ALA A 276 -10.40 -27.00 -24.50
C ALA A 276 -9.55 -26.07 -25.35
N GLU A 277 -9.88 -24.79 -25.37
CA GLU A 277 -9.11 -23.78 -26.11
C GLU A 277 -7.85 -23.30 -25.33
N LEU A 278 -7.72 -23.67 -24.04
CA LEU A 278 -6.67 -23.18 -23.18
C LEU A 278 -5.44 -24.09 -23.19
N PRO A 279 -4.21 -23.51 -23.21
CA PRO A 279 -2.98 -24.30 -23.15
C PRO A 279 -2.81 -24.91 -21.74
N LYS A 280 -2.44 -26.20 -21.69
CA LYS A 280 -2.12 -26.89 -20.43
C LYS A 280 -0.65 -26.81 -20.05
N ASP A 281 0.20 -26.50 -21.01
CA ASP A 281 1.66 -26.44 -20.86
C ASP A 281 2.17 -25.05 -20.41
N LYS A 282 1.41 -23.98 -20.63
CA LYS A 282 1.77 -22.60 -20.27
C LYS A 282 1.15 -22.15 -18.95
N MET A 283 1.81 -21.17 -18.31
CA MET A 283 1.22 -20.48 -17.17
C MET A 283 0.11 -19.53 -17.64
N ILE A 284 -1.10 -19.72 -17.12
CA ILE A 284 -2.28 -18.93 -17.43
C ILE A 284 -2.42 -17.83 -16.37
N TYR A 285 -2.49 -16.59 -16.80
CA TYR A 285 -2.73 -15.44 -15.95
C TYR A 285 -4.13 -14.91 -16.19
N THR A 286 -5.05 -15.22 -15.27
CA THR A 286 -6.43 -14.74 -15.33
C THR A 286 -6.55 -13.32 -14.85
N PHE A 287 -7.36 -12.50 -15.51
CA PHE A 287 -7.67 -11.16 -15.03
C PHE A 287 -9.04 -10.68 -15.52
N CYS A 288 -9.55 -9.68 -14.81
CA CYS A 288 -10.72 -8.91 -15.22
C CYS A 288 -10.48 -7.43 -14.86
N ALA A 289 -11.54 -6.63 -14.78
CA ALA A 289 -11.41 -5.21 -14.44
C ALA A 289 -10.75 -4.97 -13.06
N VAL A 290 -11.20 -5.67 -12.00
CA VAL A 290 -10.80 -5.40 -10.60
C VAL A 290 -10.32 -6.63 -9.82
N GLY A 291 -10.31 -7.84 -10.41
CA GLY A 291 -9.77 -9.07 -9.82
C GLY A 291 -10.80 -10.16 -9.49
N LEU A 292 -12.08 -9.85 -9.21
CA LEU A 292 -13.07 -10.84 -8.78
C LEU A 292 -13.37 -11.90 -9.84
N ARG A 293 -13.75 -11.50 -11.06
CA ARG A 293 -14.01 -12.47 -12.16
C ARG A 293 -12.73 -13.26 -12.52
N GLY A 294 -11.55 -12.62 -12.41
CA GLY A 294 -10.27 -13.32 -12.56
C GLY A 294 -10.06 -14.40 -11.50
N TYR A 295 -10.42 -14.12 -10.24
CA TYR A 295 -10.41 -15.13 -9.17
C TYR A 295 -11.38 -16.27 -9.44
N LEU A 296 -12.60 -15.98 -9.87
CA LEU A 296 -13.57 -17.02 -10.23
C LEU A 296 -13.07 -17.89 -11.40
N ALA A 297 -12.45 -17.29 -12.40
CA ALA A 297 -11.80 -18.02 -13.49
C ALA A 297 -10.64 -18.90 -12.98
N TYR A 298 -9.79 -18.38 -12.10
CA TYR A 298 -8.76 -19.16 -11.43
C TYR A 298 -9.36 -20.40 -10.74
N ARG A 299 -10.46 -20.24 -10.00
CA ARG A 299 -11.15 -21.35 -9.32
C ARG A 299 -11.73 -22.36 -10.31
N ILE A 300 -12.36 -21.90 -11.40
CA ILE A 300 -12.87 -22.79 -12.46
C ILE A 300 -11.72 -23.61 -13.05
N LEU A 301 -10.64 -22.95 -13.45
CA LEU A 301 -9.51 -23.62 -14.10
C LEU A 301 -8.84 -24.65 -13.18
N THR A 302 -8.55 -24.28 -11.94
CA THR A 302 -7.90 -25.21 -11.00
C THR A 302 -8.79 -26.43 -10.66
N GLN A 303 -10.10 -26.26 -10.59
CA GLN A 303 -11.04 -27.36 -10.37
C GLN A 303 -11.18 -28.27 -11.60
N HIS A 304 -10.77 -27.82 -12.79
CA HIS A 304 -10.75 -28.61 -14.02
C HIS A 304 -9.35 -29.11 -14.40
N GLY A 305 -8.43 -29.14 -13.44
CA GLY A 305 -7.10 -29.74 -13.59
C GLY A 305 -6.07 -28.90 -14.30
N PHE A 306 -6.21 -27.55 -14.26
CA PHE A 306 -5.16 -26.63 -14.69
C PHE A 306 -4.29 -26.25 -13.48
N ASP A 307 -3.08 -26.77 -13.43
CA ASP A 307 -2.16 -26.56 -12.30
C ASP A 307 -1.35 -25.25 -12.41
N LYS A 308 -1.22 -24.73 -13.64
CA LYS A 308 -0.43 -23.56 -13.95
C LYS A 308 -1.32 -22.32 -14.14
N VAL A 309 -1.93 -21.85 -13.05
CA VAL A 309 -2.84 -20.68 -13.10
C VAL A 309 -2.49 -19.68 -12.00
N ARG A 310 -2.56 -18.40 -12.33
CA ARG A 310 -2.42 -17.29 -11.38
C ARG A 310 -3.42 -16.17 -11.70
N ASN A 311 -3.90 -15.46 -10.67
CA ASN A 311 -4.83 -14.34 -10.84
C ASN A 311 -4.14 -12.99 -10.63
N LEU A 312 -4.35 -12.05 -11.55
CA LEU A 312 -3.80 -10.69 -11.42
C LEU A 312 -4.47 -9.92 -10.26
N SER A 313 -3.70 -9.68 -9.22
CA SER A 313 -4.14 -8.94 -8.03
C SER A 313 -4.56 -7.52 -8.39
N GLY A 314 -5.81 -7.14 -8.03
CA GLY A 314 -6.41 -5.85 -8.37
C GLY A 314 -6.76 -5.65 -9.84
N GLY A 315 -6.60 -6.70 -10.68
CA GLY A 315 -7.02 -6.73 -12.07
C GLY A 315 -6.39 -5.66 -12.98
N LEU A 316 -7.03 -5.45 -14.12
CA LEU A 316 -6.58 -4.49 -15.15
C LEU A 316 -6.52 -3.05 -14.62
N LYS A 317 -7.41 -2.68 -13.69
CA LYS A 317 -7.42 -1.34 -13.09
C LYS A 317 -6.11 -1.03 -12.37
N THR A 318 -5.63 -1.96 -11.52
CA THR A 318 -4.35 -1.79 -10.83
C THR A 318 -3.18 -1.81 -11.81
N TYR A 319 -3.19 -2.73 -12.78
CA TYR A 319 -2.13 -2.83 -13.77
C TYR A 319 -1.99 -1.52 -14.57
N ARG A 320 -3.09 -1.01 -15.13
CA ARG A 320 -3.10 0.24 -15.90
C ARG A 320 -2.65 1.43 -15.07
N ALA A 321 -3.17 1.59 -13.85
CA ALA A 321 -2.78 2.69 -12.97
C ALA A 321 -1.28 2.67 -12.63
N ALA A 322 -0.70 1.48 -12.51
CA ALA A 322 0.70 1.30 -12.15
C ALA A 322 1.67 1.40 -13.34
N THR A 323 1.19 1.20 -14.56
CA THR A 323 1.99 1.19 -15.80
C THR A 323 1.65 2.33 -16.75
N ALA A 324 0.66 3.17 -16.40
CA ALA A 324 0.31 4.33 -17.20
C ALA A 324 1.53 5.24 -17.38
N PRO A 325 1.80 5.70 -18.61
CA PRO A 325 2.85 6.68 -18.83
C PRO A 325 2.51 7.99 -18.11
N ILE A 326 3.48 8.55 -17.41
CA ILE A 326 3.39 9.91 -16.87
C ILE A 326 4.01 10.82 -17.92
N ILE A 327 3.16 11.38 -18.78
CA ILE A 327 3.60 12.30 -19.82
C ILE A 327 3.54 13.72 -19.25
N ILE A 328 4.70 14.35 -19.15
CA ILE A 328 4.81 15.77 -18.83
C ILE A 328 4.94 16.51 -20.16
N ARG A 329 3.99 17.41 -20.43
CA ARG A 329 4.08 18.31 -21.59
C ARG A 329 4.86 19.55 -21.20
N GLU A 330 5.97 19.81 -21.88
CA GLU A 330 6.68 21.07 -21.78
C GLU A 330 5.93 22.17 -22.57
N GLU A 331 6.11 23.43 -22.21
CA GLU A 331 5.50 24.57 -22.92
C GLU A 331 5.88 24.65 -24.40
N ASN A 332 7.02 24.09 -24.79
CA ASN A 332 7.50 23.99 -26.17
C ASN A 332 6.83 22.87 -26.98
N GLY A 333 5.86 22.13 -26.39
CA GLY A 333 5.13 21.03 -26.99
C GLY A 333 5.85 19.67 -26.98
N ASN A 334 7.04 19.59 -26.40
CA ASN A 334 7.72 18.31 -26.22
C ASN A 334 7.08 17.51 -25.08
N GLU A 335 6.97 16.20 -25.29
CA GLU A 335 6.48 15.26 -24.29
C GLU A 335 7.68 14.55 -23.63
N ILE A 336 7.73 14.59 -22.29
CA ILE A 336 8.69 13.80 -21.50
C ILE A 336 7.92 12.66 -20.85
N ASP A 337 8.29 11.42 -21.17
CA ASP A 337 7.75 10.24 -20.51
C ASP A 337 8.51 10.00 -19.20
N GLU A 338 7.87 10.36 -18.08
CA GLU A 338 8.32 10.09 -16.71
C GLU A 338 7.63 8.85 -16.11
N SER A 339 7.27 7.89 -16.95
CA SER A 339 6.59 6.68 -16.44
C SER A 339 7.40 5.96 -15.37
N PRO A 340 6.75 5.32 -14.41
CA PRO A 340 7.42 4.55 -13.35
C PRO A 340 8.36 3.46 -13.89
N ILE A 341 8.11 3.00 -15.11
CA ILE A 341 8.90 1.99 -15.81
C ILE A 341 10.30 2.51 -16.14
N GLN A 342 10.43 3.74 -16.63
CA GLN A 342 11.74 4.31 -16.99
C GLN A 342 12.58 4.68 -15.75
N LYS A 343 11.96 5.07 -14.64
CA LYS A 343 12.68 5.39 -13.39
C LYS A 343 13.30 4.15 -12.74
N GLU A 344 12.68 2.97 -12.85
CA GLU A 344 13.24 1.72 -12.30
C GLU A 344 14.44 1.23 -13.13
N THR A 345 14.41 1.33 -14.45
CA THR A 345 15.55 0.99 -15.33
C THR A 345 16.75 1.92 -15.12
N ALA A 346 16.51 3.22 -14.95
CA ALA A 346 17.58 4.18 -14.70
C ALA A 346 18.24 4.00 -13.30
N SER A 347 17.50 3.53 -12.29
CA SER A 347 18.04 3.27 -10.95
C SER A 347 18.85 1.97 -10.86
N GLN A 348 18.60 1.00 -11.74
CA GLN A 348 19.36 -0.26 -11.80
C GLN A 348 20.69 -0.10 -12.54
N THR A 349 20.77 0.86 -13.47
CA THR A 349 22.01 1.15 -14.21
C THR A 349 22.97 2.11 -13.50
N SER A 350 22.56 2.70 -12.36
CA SER A 350 23.36 3.68 -11.59
C SER A 350 23.97 3.14 -10.31
N GLN A 351 24.02 1.83 -10.08
CA GLN A 351 24.86 1.25 -9.04
C GLN A 351 26.28 1.05 -9.60
N PRO A 352 27.30 1.74 -9.11
CA PRO A 352 28.67 1.42 -9.45
C PRO A 352 29.05 0.08 -8.80
N ASN A 353 29.80 -0.73 -9.54
CA ASN A 353 30.45 -1.96 -9.09
C ASN A 353 31.30 -1.76 -7.84
#